data_8beba56b4bcd023978aed0fafbf23445
#
_entry.id   8beba56b4bcd023978aed0fafbf23445
#
_cell.length_a   1.000
_cell.length_b   1.000
_cell.length_c   1.000
_cell.angle_alpha   90.00
_cell.angle_beta   90.00
_cell.angle_gamma   90.00
#
_symmetry.space_group_name_H-M   'P 1'
#
loop_
_entity.id
_entity.type
_entity.pdbx_description
1 polymer ?
#
loop_
_entity_poly.entity_id
_entity_poly.type
_entity_poly.pdbx_seq_one_letter_code
_entity_poly.pdbx_strand_id
1 'polypeptide(L)'
;MSPTSDDADVLFRDGLVTSETVSLAKVYGIHHPLDRMAVTANGNLQRLFSSYYDAPVRVIVDYSRPIVNHNSNHHQWERRVHLTVFDQTFCTADSTVQVHSKEAQALVESGTVGLGQLFRYLDILPEFALQAAGPTPEGGFWRNYTLDCPLVTCSIREVFCPGVWDLQKPQQQSTRDRDR
;
A
#
# COMPACT_ATOMS: atom_id res chain seq x y z
N MET A 1 -6.79 20.85 28.78
CA MET A 1 -5.41 20.31 28.75
C MET A 1 -5.15 19.90 27.31
N SER A 2 -4.32 20.68 26.60
CA SER A 2 -3.92 20.35 25.24
C SER A 2 -2.91 19.21 25.28
N PRO A 3 -2.99 18.21 24.38
CA PRO A 3 -1.99 17.14 24.33
C PRO A 3 -0.65 17.74 23.92
N THR A 4 0.38 17.37 24.64
CA THR A 4 1.76 17.79 24.38
C THR A 4 2.28 17.12 23.11
N SER A 5 3.15 17.83 22.39
CA SER A 5 3.71 17.47 21.08
C SER A 5 4.56 16.18 21.03
N ASP A 6 4.76 15.50 22.14
CA ASP A 6 5.58 14.27 22.24
C ASP A 6 4.85 12.98 21.87
N ASP A 7 3.53 13.05 21.63
CA ASP A 7 2.73 11.86 21.27
C ASP A 7 2.68 11.56 19.76
N ALA A 8 3.35 12.35 18.93
CA ALA A 8 3.25 12.24 17.46
C ALA A 8 4.20 11.18 16.84
N ASP A 9 5.18 10.69 17.55
CA ASP A 9 6.26 9.84 17.01
C ASP A 9 6.24 8.38 17.49
N VAL A 10 5.07 7.83 17.79
CA VAL A 10 5.01 6.38 18.02
C VAL A 10 4.98 5.67 16.67
N LEU A 11 6.15 5.38 16.15
CA LEU A 11 6.37 4.45 15.05
C LEU A 11 5.87 3.06 15.47
N PHE A 12 4.82 2.59 14.83
CA PHE A 12 4.40 1.19 14.97
C PHE A 12 5.39 0.32 14.19
N ARG A 13 6.40 -0.19 14.86
CA ARG A 13 7.27 -1.22 14.31
C ARG A 13 6.65 -2.58 14.61
N ASP A 14 6.50 -3.40 13.59
CA ASP A 14 6.26 -4.83 13.75
C ASP A 14 7.54 -5.48 14.29
N GLY A 15 7.85 -5.21 15.55
CA GLY A 15 8.83 -5.98 16.30
C GLY A 15 8.31 -7.40 16.50
N LEU A 16 9.20 -8.36 16.58
CA LEU A 16 8.93 -9.74 16.95
C LEU A 16 7.76 -9.82 17.92
N VAL A 17 6.74 -10.60 17.54
CA VAL A 17 5.57 -10.88 18.38
C VAL A 17 6.07 -11.54 19.66
N THR A 18 6.30 -10.73 20.67
CA THR A 18 6.40 -11.22 22.04
C THR A 18 4.98 -11.51 22.51
N SER A 19 4.82 -12.35 23.53
CA SER A 19 3.52 -12.74 24.09
C SER A 19 2.72 -11.58 24.72
N GLU A 20 3.07 -10.34 24.40
CA GLU A 20 2.44 -9.13 24.91
C GLU A 20 1.26 -8.69 24.06
N THR A 21 0.31 -8.00 24.67
CA THR A 21 -0.88 -7.49 24.00
C THR A 21 -0.48 -6.45 22.95
N VAL A 22 -0.77 -6.74 21.68
CA VAL A 22 -0.64 -5.76 20.60
C VAL A 22 -1.85 -4.83 20.64
N SER A 23 -1.62 -3.55 20.85
CA SER A 23 -2.66 -2.52 20.80
C SER A 23 -2.37 -1.52 19.68
N LEU A 24 -3.27 -1.44 18.70
CA LEU A 24 -3.24 -0.45 17.63
C LEU A 24 -4.09 0.79 17.99
N ALA A 25 -4.04 1.21 19.22
CA ALA A 25 -4.98 2.16 19.81
C ALA A 25 -4.99 3.57 19.16
N LYS A 26 -4.09 3.89 18.23
CA LYS A 26 -3.90 5.28 17.81
C LYS A 26 -4.04 5.55 16.30
N VAL A 27 -4.96 4.86 15.61
CA VAL A 27 -5.35 5.32 14.27
C VAL A 27 -6.51 6.31 14.43
N TYR A 28 -6.18 7.57 14.64
CA TYR A 28 -7.16 8.62 14.89
C TYR A 28 -8.05 8.87 13.66
N GLY A 29 -9.37 8.98 13.88
CA GLY A 29 -10.33 9.34 12.85
C GLY A 29 -10.74 8.19 11.92
N ILE A 30 -10.18 7.00 12.07
CA ILE A 30 -10.60 5.80 11.32
C ILE A 30 -11.37 4.88 12.26
N HIS A 31 -12.70 4.86 12.09
CA HIS A 31 -13.60 4.15 12.99
C HIS A 31 -14.09 2.83 12.44
N HIS A 32 -14.20 2.71 11.10
CA HIS A 32 -14.68 1.49 10.47
C HIS A 32 -13.69 0.32 10.65
N PRO A 33 -14.11 -0.86 11.11
CA PRO A 33 -13.20 -1.96 11.42
C PRO A 33 -12.36 -2.42 10.22
N LEU A 34 -12.95 -2.51 9.04
CA LEU A 34 -12.24 -2.94 7.82
C LEU A 34 -11.20 -1.92 7.37
N ASP A 35 -11.49 -0.60 7.53
CA ASP A 35 -10.50 0.46 7.24
C ASP A 35 -9.30 0.31 8.18
N ARG A 36 -9.54 0.06 9.46
CA ARG A 36 -8.47 -0.19 10.44
C ARG A 36 -7.64 -1.41 10.08
N MET A 37 -8.27 -2.49 9.63
CA MET A 37 -7.58 -3.70 9.16
C MET A 37 -6.72 -3.38 7.93
N ALA A 38 -7.24 -2.62 6.96
CA ALA A 38 -6.50 -2.23 5.78
C ALA A 38 -5.31 -1.33 6.11
N VAL A 39 -5.51 -0.33 7.00
CA VAL A 39 -4.46 0.61 7.43
C VAL A 39 -3.31 -0.12 8.12
N THR A 40 -3.59 -1.13 8.91
CA THR A 40 -2.59 -1.87 9.69
C THR A 40 -2.03 -3.09 8.99
N ALA A 41 -2.53 -3.42 7.79
CA ALA A 41 -2.03 -4.55 7.02
C ALA A 41 -0.56 -4.36 6.63
N ASN A 42 0.30 -5.28 7.07
CA ASN A 42 1.71 -5.32 6.71
C ASN A 42 1.88 -5.89 5.30
N GLY A 43 1.83 -5.02 4.28
CA GLY A 43 2.21 -5.34 2.90
C GLY A 43 1.26 -6.24 2.10
N ASN A 44 0.30 -6.93 2.65
CA ASN A 44 -0.57 -7.89 1.95
C ASN A 44 -1.94 -7.32 1.56
N LEU A 45 -2.01 -6.05 1.21
CA LEU A 45 -3.26 -5.36 0.89
C LEU A 45 -4.04 -6.03 -0.25
N GLN A 46 -3.34 -6.40 -1.32
CA GLN A 46 -3.94 -7.13 -2.46
C GLN A 46 -4.62 -8.42 -2.01
N ARG A 47 -3.98 -9.18 -1.11
CA ARG A 47 -4.53 -10.43 -0.58
C ARG A 47 -5.75 -10.17 0.29
N LEU A 48 -5.72 -9.11 1.12
CA LEU A 48 -6.84 -8.70 1.95
C LEU A 48 -8.07 -8.41 1.10
N PHE A 49 -7.93 -7.55 0.09
CA PHE A 49 -9.03 -7.17 -0.78
C PHE A 49 -9.47 -8.30 -1.72
N SER A 50 -8.53 -9.11 -2.21
CA SER A 50 -8.88 -10.31 -2.99
C SER A 50 -9.71 -11.30 -2.19
N SER A 51 -9.36 -11.48 -0.91
CA SER A 51 -10.13 -12.33 0.00
C SER A 51 -11.52 -11.77 0.32
N TYR A 52 -11.59 -10.45 0.54
CA TYR A 52 -12.85 -9.79 0.86
C TYR A 52 -13.86 -9.87 -0.29
N TYR A 53 -13.38 -9.63 -1.53
CA TYR A 53 -14.23 -9.60 -2.72
C TYR A 53 -14.39 -10.96 -3.42
N ASP A 54 -13.67 -11.99 -2.97
CA ASP A 54 -13.56 -13.26 -3.69
C ASP A 54 -13.26 -13.04 -5.19
N ALA A 55 -12.28 -12.17 -5.45
CA ALA A 55 -11.92 -11.73 -6.79
C ALA A 55 -10.44 -11.35 -6.88
N PRO A 56 -9.82 -11.46 -8.07
CA PRO A 56 -8.44 -11.05 -8.25
C PRO A 56 -8.30 -9.53 -8.14
N VAL A 57 -7.31 -9.09 -7.38
CA VAL A 57 -6.85 -7.70 -7.35
C VAL A 57 -5.72 -7.53 -8.34
N ARG A 58 -5.88 -6.58 -9.26
CA ARG A 58 -4.85 -6.22 -10.24
C ARG A 58 -4.09 -4.99 -9.80
N VAL A 59 -2.80 -4.95 -10.16
CA VAL A 59 -1.95 -3.76 -10.01
C VAL A 59 -1.71 -3.19 -11.40
N ILE A 60 -2.12 -1.95 -11.58
CA ILE A 60 -1.91 -1.20 -12.82
C ILE A 60 -0.84 -0.16 -12.53
N VAL A 61 0.28 -0.23 -13.22
CA VAL A 61 1.36 0.76 -13.09
C VAL A 61 1.00 1.96 -13.96
N ASP A 62 0.83 3.11 -13.34
CA ASP A 62 0.64 4.39 -14.04
C ASP A 62 2.00 4.91 -14.52
N TYR A 63 2.95 5.03 -13.62
CA TYR A 63 4.33 5.32 -13.98
C TYR A 63 5.33 4.70 -12.98
N SER A 64 6.56 4.50 -13.48
CA SER A 64 7.75 4.17 -12.70
C SER A 64 8.94 4.81 -13.38
N ARG A 65 9.55 5.81 -12.74
CA ARG A 65 10.61 6.60 -13.35
C ARG A 65 11.69 6.97 -12.35
N PRO A 66 12.97 7.07 -12.78
CA PRO A 66 14.05 7.48 -11.91
C PRO A 66 13.90 8.96 -11.50
N ILE A 67 14.28 9.26 -10.27
CA ILE A 67 14.46 10.62 -9.79
C ILE A 67 15.93 10.99 -10.03
N VAL A 68 16.15 11.95 -10.92
CA VAL A 68 17.52 12.45 -11.20
C VAL A 68 17.95 13.37 -10.05
N ASN A 69 18.83 12.86 -9.21
CA ASN A 69 19.38 13.63 -8.10
C ASN A 69 20.91 13.74 -8.29
N HIS A 70 21.38 14.88 -8.81
CA HIS A 70 22.79 15.10 -9.15
C HIS A 70 23.75 15.05 -7.95
N ASN A 71 23.22 15.08 -6.72
CA ASN A 71 24.01 15.15 -5.48
C ASN A 71 23.97 13.88 -4.62
N SER A 72 23.31 12.81 -5.05
CA SER A 72 23.20 11.59 -4.26
C SER A 72 23.79 10.38 -5.02
N ASN A 73 24.57 9.57 -4.30
CA ASN A 73 25.05 8.27 -4.79
C ASN A 73 23.96 7.18 -4.75
N HIS A 74 22.73 7.55 -4.43
CA HIS A 74 21.61 6.62 -4.30
C HIS A 74 20.69 6.75 -5.50
N HIS A 75 20.32 5.61 -6.07
CA HIS A 75 19.35 5.54 -7.14
C HIS A 75 17.95 5.57 -6.53
N GLN A 76 17.14 6.53 -6.94
CA GLN A 76 15.75 6.70 -6.48
C GLN A 76 14.79 6.63 -7.66
N TRP A 77 13.61 6.05 -7.39
CA TRP A 77 12.48 6.01 -8.32
C TRP A 77 11.23 6.54 -7.65
N GLU A 78 10.40 7.22 -8.40
CA GLU A 78 9.02 7.48 -8.03
C GLU A 78 8.10 6.59 -8.86
N ARG A 79 7.06 6.08 -8.22
CA ARG A 79 6.11 5.18 -8.85
C ARG A 79 4.71 5.52 -8.39
N ARG A 80 3.76 5.39 -9.32
CA ARG A 80 2.33 5.37 -9.02
C ARG A 80 1.71 4.11 -9.56
N VAL A 81 0.92 3.45 -8.72
CA VAL A 81 0.15 2.28 -9.11
C VAL A 81 -1.30 2.41 -8.64
N HIS A 82 -2.20 1.78 -9.38
CA HIS A 82 -3.60 1.63 -9.01
C HIS A 82 -3.90 0.17 -8.69
N LEU A 83 -4.55 -0.05 -7.56
CA LEU A 83 -5.09 -1.36 -7.21
C LEU A 83 -6.54 -1.40 -7.63
N THR A 84 -6.91 -2.41 -8.41
CA THR A 84 -8.26 -2.55 -8.96
C THR A 84 -8.87 -3.91 -8.62
N VAL A 85 -10.17 -3.90 -8.40
CA VAL A 85 -11.03 -5.09 -8.32
C VAL A 85 -12.28 -4.79 -9.16
N PHE A 86 -12.79 -5.76 -9.91
CA PHE A 86 -13.91 -5.58 -10.83
C PHE A 86 -13.69 -4.42 -11.83
N ASP A 87 -12.43 -4.20 -12.24
CA ASP A 87 -12.00 -3.08 -13.09
C ASP A 87 -12.24 -1.68 -12.48
N GLN A 88 -12.52 -1.60 -11.18
CA GLN A 88 -12.66 -0.36 -10.41
C GLN A 88 -11.42 -0.13 -9.55
N THR A 89 -10.83 1.06 -9.65
CA THR A 89 -9.72 1.46 -8.79
C THR A 89 -10.22 1.73 -7.39
N PHE A 90 -9.70 0.98 -6.42
CA PHE A 90 -10.04 1.17 -5.01
C PHE A 90 -8.93 1.83 -4.19
N CYS A 91 -7.68 1.74 -4.68
CA CYS A 91 -6.54 2.34 -4.01
C CYS A 91 -5.56 2.88 -5.05
N THR A 92 -5.04 4.08 -4.79
CA THR A 92 -3.89 4.65 -5.51
C THR A 92 -2.71 4.69 -4.55
N ALA A 93 -1.58 4.14 -4.97
CA ALA A 93 -0.35 4.11 -4.19
C ALA A 93 0.75 4.90 -4.90
N ASP A 94 1.22 5.96 -4.25
CA ASP A 94 2.41 6.70 -4.60
C ASP A 94 3.58 6.18 -3.76
N SER A 95 4.72 5.93 -4.39
CA SER A 95 5.88 5.43 -3.68
C SER A 95 7.17 6.06 -4.18
N THR A 96 8.09 6.30 -3.24
CA THR A 96 9.49 6.60 -3.51
C THR A 96 10.30 5.38 -3.09
N VAL A 97 11.09 4.86 -4.03
CA VAL A 97 11.95 3.68 -3.83
C VAL A 97 13.40 4.13 -3.88
N GLN A 98 14.12 3.93 -2.79
CA GLN A 98 15.55 4.17 -2.69
C GLN A 98 16.27 2.83 -2.72
N VAL A 99 17.19 2.67 -3.69
CA VAL A 99 17.88 1.40 -3.91
C VAL A 99 19.32 1.52 -3.47
N HIS A 100 19.78 0.50 -2.71
CA HIS A 100 21.12 0.44 -2.12
C HIS A 100 21.99 -0.66 -2.74
N SER A 101 21.43 -1.48 -3.65
CA SER A 101 22.16 -2.56 -4.32
C SER A 101 21.88 -2.60 -5.82
N LYS A 102 22.86 -3.09 -6.60
CA LYS A 102 22.71 -3.24 -8.06
C LYS A 102 21.64 -4.27 -8.45
N GLU A 103 21.47 -5.30 -7.62
CA GLU A 103 20.46 -6.34 -7.84
C GLU A 103 19.05 -5.76 -7.72
N ALA A 104 18.79 -5.04 -6.64
CA ALA A 104 17.52 -4.35 -6.45
C ALA A 104 17.28 -3.27 -7.51
N GLN A 105 18.35 -2.59 -7.97
CA GLN A 105 18.27 -1.61 -9.05
C GLN A 105 17.73 -2.23 -10.34
N ALA A 106 18.30 -3.34 -10.78
CA ALA A 106 17.87 -4.03 -11.99
C ALA A 106 16.39 -4.45 -11.94
N LEU A 107 15.90 -4.90 -10.77
CA LEU A 107 14.51 -5.26 -10.57
C LEU A 107 13.57 -4.04 -10.65
N VAL A 108 13.96 -2.92 -10.06
CA VAL A 108 13.16 -1.68 -10.09
C VAL A 108 13.15 -1.07 -11.49
N GLU A 109 14.28 -1.06 -12.18
CA GLU A 109 14.44 -0.54 -13.56
C GLU A 109 13.60 -1.32 -14.57
N SER A 110 13.39 -2.62 -14.35
CA SER A 110 12.55 -3.42 -15.24
C SER A 110 11.11 -2.89 -15.33
N GLY A 111 10.65 -2.14 -14.31
CA GLY A 111 9.30 -1.55 -14.23
C GLY A 111 8.16 -2.57 -14.09
N THR A 112 8.46 -3.84 -14.23
CA THR A 112 7.47 -4.94 -14.27
C THR A 112 7.14 -5.50 -12.90
N VAL A 113 8.01 -5.26 -11.91
CA VAL A 113 7.91 -5.84 -10.57
C VAL A 113 7.15 -4.90 -9.64
N GLY A 114 6.06 -5.38 -9.04
CA GLY A 114 5.38 -4.68 -7.94
C GLY A 114 6.26 -4.64 -6.69
N LEU A 115 6.13 -3.58 -5.85
CA LEU A 115 6.95 -3.47 -4.63
C LEU A 115 6.80 -4.68 -3.70
N GLY A 116 5.59 -5.22 -3.56
CA GLY A 116 5.37 -6.43 -2.76
C GLY A 116 6.06 -7.68 -3.34
N GLN A 117 6.31 -7.71 -4.65
CA GLN A 117 7.06 -8.79 -5.32
C GLN A 117 8.57 -8.55 -5.26
N LEU A 118 9.01 -7.27 -5.25
CA LEU A 118 10.42 -6.91 -5.16
C LEU A 118 11.12 -7.59 -3.98
N PHE A 119 10.53 -7.50 -2.80
CA PHE A 119 11.07 -8.11 -1.59
C PHE A 119 11.08 -9.65 -1.65
N ARG A 120 10.13 -10.27 -2.38
CA ARG A 120 10.13 -11.71 -2.63
C ARG A 120 11.27 -12.13 -3.56
N TYR A 121 11.55 -11.35 -4.60
CA TYR A 121 12.69 -11.63 -5.49
C TYR A 121 14.03 -11.48 -4.79
N LEU A 122 14.11 -10.54 -3.84
CA LEU A 122 15.30 -10.34 -3.02
C LEU A 122 15.43 -11.33 -1.87
N ASP A 123 14.40 -12.19 -1.67
CA ASP A 123 14.31 -13.14 -0.55
C ASP A 123 14.51 -12.47 0.82
N ILE A 124 13.95 -11.28 0.98
CA ILE A 124 14.05 -10.47 2.19
C ILE A 124 12.67 -10.08 2.67
N LEU A 125 12.44 -10.21 3.97
CA LEU A 125 11.27 -9.65 4.64
C LEU A 125 11.60 -8.22 5.08
N PRO A 126 10.94 -7.18 4.53
CA PRO A 126 11.19 -5.80 4.94
C PRO A 126 10.57 -5.52 6.31
N GLU A 127 11.17 -4.60 7.05
CA GLU A 127 10.57 -4.00 8.23
C GLU A 127 9.44 -3.06 7.77
N PHE A 128 8.24 -3.28 8.29
CA PHE A 128 7.08 -2.42 8.06
C PHE A 128 6.96 -1.40 9.20
N ALA A 129 6.80 -0.12 8.86
CA ALA A 129 6.49 0.91 9.84
C ALA A 129 5.37 1.82 9.34
N LEU A 130 4.19 1.72 9.98
CA LEU A 130 3.08 2.64 9.76
C LEU A 130 3.43 4.00 10.38
N GLN A 131 3.51 5.05 9.55
CA GLN A 131 3.89 6.39 10.00
C GLN A 131 2.68 7.24 10.33
N ALA A 132 1.65 7.20 9.47
CA ALA A 132 0.43 7.97 9.66
C ALA A 132 -0.72 7.37 8.86
N ALA A 133 -1.93 7.62 9.32
CA ALA A 133 -3.16 7.30 8.60
C ALA A 133 -4.27 8.26 9.00
N GLY A 134 -5.28 8.41 8.16
CA GLY A 134 -6.42 9.26 8.46
C GLY A 134 -7.53 9.16 7.42
N PRO A 135 -8.68 9.78 7.69
CA PRO A 135 -9.77 9.89 6.72
C PRO A 135 -9.40 10.88 5.60
N THR A 136 -10.01 10.72 4.43
CA THR A 136 -10.02 11.75 3.38
C THR A 136 -11.29 12.60 3.47
N PRO A 137 -11.28 13.85 2.98
CA PRO A 137 -12.48 14.69 2.95
C PRO A 137 -13.65 14.08 2.19
N GLU A 138 -13.35 13.25 1.19
CA GLU A 138 -14.33 12.59 0.33
C GLU A 138 -14.96 11.35 0.97
N GLY A 139 -14.55 10.96 2.19
CA GLY A 139 -15.08 9.82 2.92
C GLY A 139 -14.33 8.51 2.68
N GLY A 140 -13.16 8.56 2.06
CA GLY A 140 -12.20 7.47 2.03
C GLY A 140 -11.20 7.56 3.18
N PHE A 141 -10.09 6.88 3.06
CA PHE A 141 -8.98 6.95 4.02
C PHE A 141 -7.62 6.82 3.31
N TRP A 142 -6.57 7.11 4.03
CA TRP A 142 -5.20 7.00 3.54
C TRP A 142 -4.27 6.48 4.62
N ARG A 143 -3.13 5.93 4.19
CA ARG A 143 -2.01 5.59 5.08
C ARG A 143 -0.67 5.95 4.44
N ASN A 144 0.30 6.30 5.29
CA ASN A 144 1.72 6.41 4.94
C ASN A 144 2.49 5.36 5.73
N TYR A 145 3.38 4.66 5.07
CA TYR A 145 4.22 3.66 5.72
C TYR A 145 5.55 3.50 4.97
N THR A 146 6.51 2.90 5.64
CA THR A 146 7.78 2.49 5.04
C THR A 146 7.90 0.97 5.03
N LEU A 147 8.59 0.48 4.00
CA LEU A 147 9.15 -0.85 3.94
C LEU A 147 10.66 -0.69 3.83
N ASP A 148 11.39 -1.19 4.81
CA ASP A 148 12.84 -1.00 4.90
C ASP A 148 13.58 -2.32 4.99
N CYS A 149 14.68 -2.42 4.22
CA CYS A 149 15.64 -3.50 4.33
C CYS A 149 17.01 -3.00 3.86
N PRO A 150 18.11 -3.73 4.11
CA PRO A 150 19.46 -3.29 3.73
C PRO A 150 19.65 -2.99 2.24
N LEU A 151 18.81 -3.53 1.36
CA LEU A 151 18.94 -3.38 -0.11
C LEU A 151 18.02 -2.31 -0.69
N VAL A 152 16.88 -2.02 -0.02
CA VAL A 152 15.84 -1.12 -0.54
C VAL A 152 15.08 -0.48 0.61
N THR A 153 14.83 0.82 0.50
CA THR A 153 13.90 1.57 1.34
C THR A 153 12.76 2.10 0.49
N CYS A 154 11.52 1.81 0.87
CA CYS A 154 10.32 2.32 0.20
C CYS A 154 9.52 3.19 1.16
N SER A 155 9.19 4.42 0.72
CA SER A 155 8.18 5.26 1.37
C SER A 155 6.92 5.23 0.52
N ILE A 156 5.79 4.87 1.12
CA ILE A 156 4.57 4.59 0.37
C ILE A 156 3.41 5.36 1.00
N ARG A 157 2.64 6.04 0.15
CA ARG A 157 1.35 6.64 0.48
C ARG A 157 0.27 5.93 -0.30
N GLU A 158 -0.70 5.36 0.38
CA GLU A 158 -1.89 4.76 -0.20
C GLU A 158 -3.12 5.58 0.15
N VAL A 159 -3.95 5.82 -0.86
CA VAL A 159 -5.23 6.53 -0.72
C VAL A 159 -6.34 5.62 -1.24
N PHE A 160 -7.32 5.35 -0.38
CA PHE A 160 -8.45 4.47 -0.65
C PHE A 160 -9.67 5.29 -1.00
N CYS A 161 -10.42 4.85 -2.01
CA CYS A 161 -11.63 5.52 -2.43
C CYS A 161 -12.75 5.40 -1.36
N PRO A 162 -13.70 6.34 -1.35
CA PRO A 162 -14.94 6.19 -0.59
C PRO A 162 -15.68 4.91 -0.99
N GLY A 163 -16.29 4.22 -0.02
CA GLY A 163 -17.05 3.00 -0.30
C GLY A 163 -16.19 1.83 -0.79
N VAL A 164 -14.91 1.81 -0.44
CA VAL A 164 -13.94 0.80 -0.87
C VAL A 164 -14.36 -0.65 -0.54
N TRP A 165 -15.31 -0.85 0.36
CA TRP A 165 -15.84 -2.16 0.75
C TRP A 165 -17.16 -2.52 0.07
N ASP A 166 -17.74 -1.60 -0.73
CA ASP A 166 -19.05 -1.74 -1.36
C ASP A 166 -18.97 -1.80 -2.89
N LEU A 167 -17.78 -2.06 -3.45
CA LEU A 167 -17.59 -2.15 -4.90
C LEU A 167 -18.39 -3.32 -5.48
N GLN A 168 -19.11 -3.07 -6.57
CA GLN A 168 -20.01 -4.04 -7.17
C GLN A 168 -19.37 -4.71 -8.39
N LYS A 169 -19.56 -6.03 -8.48
CA LYS A 169 -19.26 -6.76 -9.71
C LYS A 169 -20.09 -6.18 -10.86
N PRO A 170 -19.53 -5.87 -12.03
CA PRO A 170 -20.32 -5.46 -13.18
C PRO A 170 -21.39 -6.50 -13.47
N GLN A 171 -22.65 -6.07 -13.56
CA GLN A 171 -23.72 -6.97 -13.97
C GLN A 171 -23.43 -7.39 -15.41
N GLN A 172 -23.22 -8.69 -15.64
CA GLN A 172 -23.21 -9.22 -16.98
C GLN A 172 -24.60 -8.96 -17.57
N GLN A 173 -24.68 -8.02 -18.53
CA GLN A 173 -25.88 -7.91 -19.35
C GLN A 173 -26.08 -9.27 -20.02
N SER A 174 -27.11 -9.99 -19.58
CA SER A 174 -27.55 -11.20 -20.24
C SER A 174 -28.02 -10.75 -21.63
N THR A 175 -27.20 -10.97 -22.64
CA THR A 175 -27.66 -10.98 -24.02
C THR A 175 -28.60 -12.17 -24.16
N ARG A 176 -29.86 -11.98 -23.70
CA ARG A 176 -30.94 -12.86 -24.10
C ARG A 176 -31.27 -12.55 -25.54
N ASP A 177 -30.82 -13.46 -26.39
CA ASP A 177 -31.44 -13.88 -27.63
C ASP A 177 -32.53 -12.96 -28.19
N ARG A 178 -32.18 -12.30 -29.28
CA ARG A 178 -33.15 -12.00 -30.34
C ARG A 178 -32.97 -13.05 -31.43
N ASP A 179 -33.44 -14.25 -31.15
CA ASP A 179 -33.87 -15.20 -32.18
C ASP A 179 -35.34 -15.44 -32.00
N ARG A 180 -36.11 -14.73 -32.81
CA ARG A 180 -37.45 -15.09 -33.29
C ARG A 180 -37.65 -14.54 -34.67
#